data_13e5a9e37458ff8e40fa3d89bc29b64d
#
_entry.id   13e5a9e37458ff8e40fa3d89bc29b64d
#
_cell.length_a   1.000
_cell.length_b   1.000
_cell.length_c   1.000
_cell.angle_alpha   90.00
_cell.angle_beta   90.00
_cell.angle_gamma   90.00
#
_symmetry.space_group_name_H-M   'P 1'
#
loop_
_entity.id
_entity.type
_entity.pdbx_description
1 polymer ?
#
loop_
_entity_poly.entity_id
_entity_poly.type
_entity_poly.pdbx_seq_one_letter_code
_entity_poly.pdbx_strand_id
1 'polypeptide(L)'
;MVEKNTFQWGSTNNLVKGGIVGLFKNLRYDLNRVMENDPAARSKIEVFLLYPTIHALISYRIAHFLYTKRLFFLARLISQISRFFTGIEIHPGAKIGKGLVIDHGMGVVIGETTEIGDDVVLYQGVTLGGTGKEKGKRHPTIKDNTIIGAGAKVLGAF
;
A
#
# COMPACT_ATOMS: atom_id res chain seq x y z
N MET A 1 -29.11 -18.42 0.55
CA MET A 1 -27.96 -18.83 -0.27
C MET A 1 -27.10 -17.59 -0.50
N VAL A 2 -26.01 -17.44 0.25
CA VAL A 2 -25.11 -16.29 0.10
C VAL A 2 -24.02 -16.73 -0.88
N GLU A 3 -24.01 -16.15 -2.09
CA GLU A 3 -22.95 -16.37 -3.06
C GLU A 3 -21.63 -15.88 -2.47
N LYS A 4 -20.69 -16.79 -2.28
CA LYS A 4 -19.29 -16.48 -2.01
C LYS A 4 -18.67 -15.94 -3.31
N ASN A 5 -18.82 -14.64 -3.55
CA ASN A 5 -18.00 -13.97 -4.56
C ASN A 5 -16.54 -14.01 -4.08
N THR A 6 -15.80 -14.99 -4.56
CA THR A 6 -14.35 -15.04 -4.41
C THR A 6 -13.75 -13.93 -5.28
N PHE A 7 -13.44 -12.81 -4.65
CA PHE A 7 -12.68 -11.73 -5.29
C PHE A 7 -11.34 -12.28 -5.79
N GLN A 8 -11.16 -12.37 -7.10
CA GLN A 8 -9.91 -12.82 -7.71
C GLN A 8 -8.91 -11.68 -7.77
N TRP A 9 -7.84 -11.78 -7.01
CA TRP A 9 -6.68 -10.90 -7.04
C TRP A 9 -5.97 -10.98 -8.40
N GLY A 10 -6.35 -10.13 -9.36
CA GLY A 10 -5.76 -10.14 -10.69
C GLY A 10 -4.31 -9.66 -10.75
N SER A 11 -3.82 -8.89 -9.78
CA SER A 11 -2.59 -8.11 -9.91
C SER A 11 -1.45 -8.50 -8.95
N THR A 12 -1.71 -8.97 -7.73
CA THR A 12 -0.66 -9.29 -6.75
C THR A 12 0.25 -10.46 -7.16
N ASN A 13 -0.25 -11.40 -7.98
CA ASN A 13 0.57 -12.49 -8.52
C ASN A 13 1.65 -12.01 -9.50
N ASN A 14 1.53 -10.81 -10.06
CA ASN A 14 2.51 -10.26 -11.01
C ASN A 14 3.75 -9.67 -10.31
N LEU A 15 3.64 -9.23 -9.05
CA LEU A 15 4.80 -8.74 -8.29
C LEU A 15 5.79 -9.86 -7.96
N VAL A 16 5.26 -11.04 -7.62
CA VAL A 16 6.10 -12.21 -7.28
C VAL A 16 6.71 -12.85 -8.55
N LYS A 17 6.00 -12.80 -9.69
CA LYS A 17 6.45 -13.37 -10.95
C LYS A 17 7.35 -12.45 -11.79
N GLY A 18 7.27 -11.12 -11.56
CA GLY A 18 7.97 -10.11 -12.38
C GLY A 18 9.34 -9.68 -11.86
N GLY A 19 9.73 -10.04 -10.64
CA GLY A 19 11.00 -9.59 -10.05
C GLY A 19 11.17 -8.05 -10.12
N ILE A 20 12.40 -7.60 -10.36
CA ILE A 20 12.76 -6.16 -10.48
C ILE A 20 11.99 -5.47 -11.63
N VAL A 21 11.72 -6.17 -12.73
CA VAL A 21 10.96 -5.61 -13.88
C VAL A 21 9.52 -5.25 -13.50
N GLY A 22 8.87 -6.07 -12.67
CA GLY A 22 7.53 -5.79 -12.14
C GLY A 22 7.49 -4.55 -11.27
N LEU A 23 8.54 -4.31 -10.48
CA LEU A 23 8.70 -3.12 -9.65
C LEU A 23 8.68 -1.82 -10.49
N PHE A 24 9.45 -1.77 -11.57
CA PHE A 24 9.52 -0.58 -12.44
C PHE A 24 8.23 -0.33 -13.23
N LYS A 25 7.56 -1.39 -13.69
CA LYS A 25 6.28 -1.26 -14.39
C LYS A 25 5.21 -0.61 -13.49
N ASN A 26 5.10 -1.06 -12.25
CA ASN A 26 4.16 -0.50 -11.29
C ASN A 26 4.54 0.93 -10.88
N LEU A 27 5.84 1.23 -10.72
CA LEU A 27 6.30 2.58 -10.37
C LEU A 27 5.85 3.63 -11.41
N ARG A 28 5.98 3.32 -12.71
CA ARG A 28 5.50 4.23 -13.76
C ARG A 28 3.99 4.48 -13.66
N TYR A 29 3.24 3.45 -13.35
CA TYR A 29 1.79 3.55 -13.15
C TYR A 29 1.46 4.42 -11.94
N ASP A 30 2.13 4.18 -10.80
CA ASP A 30 1.91 4.95 -9.57
C ASP A 30 2.25 6.43 -9.75
N LEU A 31 3.36 6.76 -10.44
CA LEU A 31 3.70 8.13 -10.77
C LEU A 31 2.61 8.84 -11.59
N ASN A 32 2.03 8.13 -12.58
CA ASN A 32 0.92 8.68 -13.35
C ASN A 32 -0.31 8.92 -12.47
N ARG A 33 -0.64 7.97 -11.58
CA ARG A 33 -1.80 8.10 -10.68
C ARG A 33 -1.65 9.27 -9.71
N VAL A 34 -0.45 9.52 -9.18
CA VAL A 34 -0.20 10.72 -8.36
C VAL A 34 -0.39 11.99 -9.18
N MET A 35 0.16 12.05 -10.39
CA MET A 35 -0.01 13.20 -11.30
C MET A 35 -1.48 13.48 -11.65
N GLU A 36 -2.30 12.43 -11.77
CA GLU A 36 -3.73 12.56 -12.06
C GLU A 36 -4.56 13.00 -10.85
N ASN A 37 -4.14 12.62 -9.64
CA ASN A 37 -4.87 12.90 -8.40
C ASN A 37 -4.51 14.24 -7.76
N ASP A 38 -3.26 14.70 -7.92
CA ASP A 38 -2.79 15.94 -7.30
C ASP A 38 -2.59 17.05 -8.36
N PRO A 39 -3.49 18.04 -8.40
CA PRO A 39 -3.35 19.20 -9.31
C PRO A 39 -2.08 20.02 -9.06
N ALA A 40 -1.44 19.91 -7.88
CA ALA A 40 -0.20 20.61 -7.56
C ALA A 40 1.04 19.91 -8.13
N ALA A 41 0.95 18.65 -8.55
CA ALA A 41 2.05 17.89 -9.13
C ALA A 41 2.44 18.41 -10.52
N ARG A 42 3.65 18.93 -10.67
CA ARG A 42 4.10 19.59 -11.92
C ARG A 42 4.82 18.67 -12.87
N SER A 43 5.53 17.65 -12.35
CA SER A 43 6.27 16.70 -13.17
C SER A 43 6.48 15.37 -12.46
N LYS A 44 6.67 14.29 -13.25
CA LYS A 44 6.99 12.97 -12.70
C LYS A 44 8.31 12.93 -11.93
N ILE A 45 9.27 13.79 -12.28
CA ILE A 45 10.55 13.90 -11.58
C ILE A 45 10.32 14.50 -10.20
N GLU A 46 9.52 15.56 -10.11
CA GLU A 46 9.13 16.16 -8.84
C GLU A 46 8.40 15.14 -7.93
N VAL A 47 7.40 14.44 -8.49
CA VAL A 47 6.67 13.40 -7.76
C VAL A 47 7.60 12.29 -7.28
N PHE A 48 8.52 11.83 -8.13
CA PHE A 48 9.48 10.79 -7.76
C PHE A 48 10.41 11.20 -6.62
N LEU A 49 10.89 12.46 -6.63
CA LEU A 49 11.88 12.96 -5.66
C LEU A 49 11.27 13.47 -4.35
N LEU A 50 10.06 14.03 -4.39
CA LEU A 50 9.51 14.80 -3.28
C LEU A 50 8.25 14.19 -2.63
N TYR A 51 7.57 13.25 -3.28
CA TYR A 51 6.32 12.72 -2.76
C TYR A 51 6.53 11.49 -1.86
N PRO A 52 6.18 11.58 -0.57
CA PRO A 52 6.35 10.49 0.39
C PRO A 52 5.65 9.20 -0.02
N THR A 53 4.52 9.29 -0.71
CA THR A 53 3.76 8.12 -1.20
C THR A 53 4.62 7.23 -2.10
N ILE A 54 5.39 7.80 -3.01
CA ILE A 54 6.25 7.04 -3.94
C ILE A 54 7.38 6.34 -3.17
N HIS A 55 8.02 7.05 -2.24
CA HIS A 55 9.08 6.48 -1.41
C HIS A 55 8.56 5.34 -0.52
N ALA A 56 7.38 5.52 0.09
CA ALA A 56 6.73 4.49 0.89
C ALA A 56 6.37 3.25 0.06
N LEU A 57 5.84 3.42 -1.16
CA LEU A 57 5.49 2.31 -2.04
C LEU A 57 6.71 1.54 -2.56
N ILE A 58 7.79 2.23 -2.92
CA ILE A 58 9.04 1.58 -3.32
C ILE A 58 9.59 0.75 -2.16
N SER A 59 9.70 1.36 -0.97
CA SER A 59 10.19 0.69 0.24
C SER A 59 9.31 -0.50 0.62
N TYR A 60 7.99 -0.34 0.56
CA TYR A 60 7.04 -1.41 0.80
C TYR A 60 7.24 -2.59 -0.16
N ARG A 61 7.40 -2.36 -1.46
CA ARG A 61 7.59 -3.44 -2.44
C ARG A 61 8.86 -4.24 -2.19
N ILE A 62 9.95 -3.56 -1.82
CA ILE A 62 11.20 -4.22 -1.41
C ILE A 62 10.98 -5.04 -0.13
N ALA A 63 10.36 -4.43 0.88
CA ALA A 63 10.06 -5.09 2.14
C ALA A 63 9.11 -6.29 1.96
N HIS A 64 8.07 -6.14 1.12
CA HIS A 64 7.13 -7.23 0.80
C HIS A 64 7.83 -8.40 0.11
N PHE A 65 8.72 -8.14 -0.85
CA PHE A 65 9.53 -9.19 -1.47
C PHE A 65 10.36 -9.95 -0.44
N LEU A 66 11.04 -9.28 0.47
CA LEU A 66 11.80 -9.92 1.55
C LEU A 66 10.88 -10.70 2.50
N TYR A 67 9.70 -10.17 2.80
CA TYR A 67 8.70 -10.83 3.63
C TYR A 67 8.23 -12.15 3.00
N THR A 68 8.00 -12.18 1.69
CA THR A 68 7.65 -13.43 0.96
C THR A 68 8.78 -14.45 0.96
N LYS A 69 10.03 -14.02 1.12
CA LYS A 69 11.21 -14.88 1.29
C LYS A 69 11.46 -15.26 2.75
N ARG A 70 10.54 -14.96 3.67
CA ARG A 70 10.64 -15.19 5.12
C ARG A 70 11.78 -14.46 5.82
N LEU A 71 12.34 -13.43 5.20
CA LEU A 71 13.33 -12.53 5.79
C LEU A 71 12.63 -11.43 6.59
N PHE A 72 11.83 -11.84 7.59
CA PHE A 72 10.89 -10.98 8.31
C PHE A 72 11.57 -9.80 9.02
N PHE A 73 12.72 -10.03 9.62
CA PHE A 73 13.46 -8.97 10.31
C PHE A 73 13.88 -7.85 9.35
N LEU A 74 14.49 -8.22 8.21
CA LEU A 74 14.93 -7.25 7.21
C LEU A 74 13.74 -6.52 6.56
N ALA A 75 12.67 -7.25 6.27
CA ALA A 75 11.44 -6.67 5.76
C ALA A 75 10.88 -5.61 6.73
N ARG A 76 10.83 -5.93 8.03
CA ARG A 76 10.33 -5.00 9.04
C ARG A 76 11.27 -3.83 9.27
N LEU A 77 12.58 -4.04 9.22
CA LEU A 77 13.58 -2.98 9.32
C LEU A 77 13.40 -1.93 8.22
N ILE A 78 13.27 -2.35 6.95
CA ILE A 78 13.01 -1.46 5.81
C ILE A 78 11.70 -0.69 6.02
N SER A 79 10.63 -1.37 6.45
CA SER A 79 9.34 -0.73 6.74
C SER A 79 9.46 0.36 7.81
N GLN A 80 10.22 0.14 8.90
CA GLN A 80 10.40 1.13 9.96
C GLN A 80 11.27 2.31 9.51
N ILE A 81 12.32 2.06 8.73
CA ILE A 81 13.15 3.12 8.12
C ILE A 81 12.28 3.99 7.20
N SER A 82 11.48 3.37 6.33
CA SER A 82 10.54 4.08 5.45
C SER A 82 9.57 4.95 6.25
N ARG A 83 8.95 4.39 7.31
CA ARG A 83 8.05 5.14 8.20
C ARG A 83 8.73 6.36 8.81
N PHE A 84 9.97 6.25 9.25
CA PHE A 84 10.73 7.37 9.84
C PHE A 84 10.86 8.53 8.85
N PHE A 85 11.15 8.26 7.57
CA PHE A 85 11.35 9.29 6.56
C PHE A 85 10.06 9.80 5.91
N THR A 86 9.03 8.97 5.82
CA THR A 86 7.79 9.29 5.07
C THR A 86 6.61 9.64 5.96
N GLY A 87 6.65 9.26 7.24
CA GLY A 87 5.48 9.33 8.13
C GLY A 87 4.38 8.31 7.82
N ILE A 88 4.63 7.39 6.86
CA ILE A 88 3.68 6.38 6.40
C ILE A 88 4.14 5.00 6.86
N GLU A 89 3.31 4.30 7.63
CA GLU A 89 3.56 2.93 8.04
C GLU A 89 2.82 1.95 7.13
N ILE A 90 3.59 1.12 6.41
CA ILE A 90 3.04 0.00 5.65
C ILE A 90 3.70 -1.29 6.16
N HIS A 91 2.88 -2.20 6.70
CA HIS A 91 3.40 -3.51 7.10
C HIS A 91 3.79 -4.34 5.87
N PRO A 92 4.98 -4.98 5.87
CA PRO A 92 5.45 -5.74 4.69
C PRO A 92 4.56 -6.93 4.31
N GLY A 93 3.73 -7.43 5.23
CA GLY A 93 2.76 -8.50 4.96
C GLY A 93 1.50 -8.04 4.23
N ALA A 94 1.20 -6.75 4.18
CA ALA A 94 0.04 -6.23 3.46
C ALA A 94 0.10 -6.59 1.97
N LYS A 95 -1.06 -6.69 1.33
CA LYS A 95 -1.18 -6.92 -0.11
C LYS A 95 -1.75 -5.65 -0.74
N ILE A 96 -1.00 -5.03 -1.63
CA ILE A 96 -1.36 -3.76 -2.25
C ILE A 96 -1.29 -3.89 -3.78
N GLY A 97 -2.36 -3.50 -4.45
CA GLY A 97 -2.44 -3.41 -5.90
C GLY A 97 -1.56 -2.30 -6.47
N LYS A 98 -1.79 -1.95 -7.73
CA LYS A 98 -1.12 -0.82 -8.39
C LYS A 98 -1.92 0.46 -8.21
N GLY A 99 -1.25 1.61 -8.35
CA GLY A 99 -1.92 2.91 -8.39
C GLY A 99 -2.45 3.39 -7.03
N LEU A 100 -1.95 2.85 -5.92
CA LEU A 100 -2.25 3.41 -4.60
C LEU A 100 -1.67 4.83 -4.50
N VAL A 101 -2.53 5.80 -4.24
CA VAL A 101 -2.14 7.18 -3.90
C VAL A 101 -2.36 7.40 -2.42
N ILE A 102 -1.35 7.91 -1.72
CA ILE A 102 -1.44 8.32 -0.33
C ILE A 102 -1.18 9.82 -0.29
N ASP A 103 -2.28 10.59 -0.25
CA ASP A 103 -2.18 12.04 -0.30
C ASP A 103 -1.80 12.61 1.08
N HIS A 104 -0.82 13.53 1.11
CA HIS A 104 -0.12 14.04 2.29
C HIS A 104 0.58 12.97 3.14
N GLY A 105 -0.04 11.85 3.41
CA GLY A 105 0.47 10.59 3.95
C GLY A 105 0.81 10.56 5.43
N MET A 106 1.04 11.67 6.10
CA MET A 106 1.45 11.69 7.51
C MET A 106 0.46 10.93 8.41
N GLY A 107 0.98 9.96 9.17
CA GLY A 107 0.18 9.18 10.12
C GLY A 107 -0.71 8.11 9.49
N VAL A 108 -0.53 7.79 8.21
CA VAL A 108 -1.18 6.63 7.58
C VAL A 108 -0.58 5.35 8.14
N VAL A 109 -1.44 4.38 8.50
CA VAL A 109 -1.05 3.06 9.01
C VAL A 109 -1.79 1.97 8.21
N ILE A 110 -1.03 1.09 7.57
CA ILE A 110 -1.55 -0.07 6.84
C ILE A 110 -1.05 -1.35 7.51
N GLY A 111 -1.97 -2.09 8.13
CA GLY A 111 -1.67 -3.27 8.95
C GLY A 111 -1.35 -4.52 8.13
N GLU A 112 -0.82 -5.55 8.81
CA GLU A 112 -0.22 -6.77 8.22
C GLU A 112 -1.11 -7.52 7.25
N THR A 113 -2.38 -7.75 7.60
CA THR A 113 -3.29 -8.56 6.78
C THR A 113 -4.26 -7.70 5.96
N THR A 114 -3.93 -6.39 5.79
CA THR A 114 -4.68 -5.50 4.92
C THR A 114 -4.53 -5.94 3.47
N GLU A 115 -5.62 -5.84 2.73
CA GLU A 115 -5.66 -6.06 1.30
C GLU A 115 -6.22 -4.79 0.65
N ILE A 116 -5.48 -4.22 -0.31
CA ILE A 116 -5.84 -3.00 -1.03
C ILE A 116 -5.85 -3.32 -2.52
N GLY A 117 -6.96 -3.03 -3.19
CA GLY A 117 -7.12 -3.18 -4.62
C GLY A 117 -6.33 -2.16 -5.45
N ASP A 118 -6.67 -2.06 -6.72
CA ASP A 118 -6.04 -1.12 -7.64
C ASP A 118 -6.68 0.27 -7.50
N ASP A 119 -5.90 1.33 -7.77
CA ASP A 119 -6.36 2.71 -7.91
C ASP A 119 -7.08 3.29 -6.67
N VAL A 120 -6.65 2.87 -5.48
CA VAL A 120 -7.17 3.36 -4.20
C VAL A 120 -6.49 4.68 -3.82
N VAL A 121 -7.24 5.59 -3.20
CA VAL A 121 -6.73 6.85 -2.65
C VAL A 121 -6.94 6.87 -1.14
N LEU A 122 -5.86 7.11 -0.39
CA LEU A 122 -5.88 7.30 1.06
C LEU A 122 -5.40 8.71 1.40
N TYR A 123 -6.06 9.37 2.34
CA TYR A 123 -5.58 10.64 2.87
C TYR A 123 -4.79 10.45 4.17
N GLN A 124 -4.15 11.52 4.63
CA GLN A 124 -3.37 11.52 5.88
C GLN A 124 -4.17 11.00 7.08
N GLY A 125 -3.48 10.36 8.02
CA GLY A 125 -4.07 9.86 9.27
C GLY A 125 -5.02 8.67 9.13
N VAL A 126 -5.19 8.11 7.92
CA VAL A 126 -5.98 6.90 7.71
C VAL A 126 -5.31 5.72 8.41
N THR A 127 -6.11 4.90 9.10
CA THR A 127 -5.65 3.64 9.70
C THR A 127 -6.47 2.48 9.15
N LEU A 128 -5.78 1.54 8.50
CA LEU A 128 -6.33 0.25 8.13
C LEU A 128 -5.84 -0.79 9.16
N GLY A 129 -6.61 -0.91 10.25
CA GLY A 129 -6.20 -1.58 11.49
C GLY A 129 -6.97 -2.86 11.79
N GLY A 130 -6.44 -3.65 12.71
CA GLY A 130 -7.12 -4.83 13.29
C GLY A 130 -7.82 -4.48 14.61
N THR A 131 -8.87 -5.22 14.96
CA THR A 131 -9.62 -5.06 16.22
C THR A 131 -9.38 -6.15 17.24
N GLY A 132 -8.64 -7.22 16.89
CA GLY A 132 -8.44 -8.37 17.74
C GLY A 132 -6.98 -8.78 17.90
N LYS A 133 -6.75 -9.81 18.75
CA LYS A 133 -5.44 -10.42 18.97
C LYS A 133 -5.23 -11.67 18.09
N GLU A 134 -6.13 -11.96 17.17
CA GLU A 134 -6.08 -13.13 16.31
C GLU A 134 -4.93 -13.05 15.31
N LYS A 135 -4.29 -14.18 15.02
CA LYS A 135 -3.16 -14.28 14.07
C LYS A 135 -3.61 -14.29 12.60
N GLY A 136 -4.91 -14.51 12.34
CA GLY A 136 -5.46 -14.61 10.98
C GLY A 136 -5.73 -13.25 10.34
N LYS A 137 -6.63 -13.24 9.34
CA LYS A 137 -7.15 -12.01 8.71
C LYS A 137 -7.83 -11.16 9.79
N ARG A 138 -7.28 -9.98 10.08
CA ARG A 138 -7.76 -9.05 11.12
C ARG A 138 -7.80 -7.59 10.68
N HIS A 139 -7.33 -7.31 9.46
CA HIS A 139 -7.34 -5.98 8.85
C HIS A 139 -8.29 -5.94 7.65
N PRO A 140 -8.79 -4.77 7.25
CA PRO A 140 -9.81 -4.64 6.20
C PRO A 140 -9.31 -5.03 4.81
N THR A 141 -10.27 -5.30 3.92
CA THR A 141 -10.08 -5.44 2.48
C THR A 141 -10.69 -4.22 1.80
N ILE A 142 -9.87 -3.42 1.15
CA ILE A 142 -10.26 -2.22 0.40
C ILE A 142 -10.32 -2.58 -1.08
N LYS A 143 -11.46 -2.37 -1.71
CA LYS A 143 -11.67 -2.70 -3.13
C LYS A 143 -11.08 -1.61 -4.04
N ASP A 144 -11.02 -1.94 -5.34
CA ASP A 144 -10.52 -1.03 -6.37
C ASP A 144 -11.29 0.30 -6.37
N ASN A 145 -10.61 1.38 -6.76
CA ASN A 145 -11.16 2.72 -6.91
C ASN A 145 -11.80 3.32 -5.62
N THR A 146 -11.46 2.79 -4.44
CA THR A 146 -11.96 3.31 -3.17
C THR A 146 -11.19 4.56 -2.76
N ILE A 147 -11.90 5.56 -2.26
CA ILE A 147 -11.31 6.77 -1.65
C ILE A 147 -11.61 6.76 -0.15
N ILE A 148 -10.59 6.91 0.68
CA ILE A 148 -10.72 6.94 2.15
C ILE A 148 -10.24 8.30 2.64
N GLY A 149 -11.18 9.08 3.20
CA GLY A 149 -10.95 10.45 3.66
C GLY A 149 -10.00 10.55 4.87
N ALA A 150 -9.49 11.76 5.09
CA ALA A 150 -8.51 12.06 6.12
C ALA A 150 -8.95 11.62 7.53
N GLY A 151 -8.02 10.99 8.25
CA GLY A 151 -8.21 10.55 9.62
C GLY A 151 -9.13 9.35 9.83
N ALA A 152 -9.71 8.77 8.77
CA ALA A 152 -10.60 7.62 8.89
C ALA A 152 -9.91 6.40 9.52
N LYS A 153 -10.64 5.69 10.38
CA LYS A 153 -10.19 4.46 11.04
C LYS A 153 -11.06 3.30 10.55
N VAL A 154 -10.51 2.50 9.63
CA VAL A 154 -11.15 1.32 9.06
C VAL A 154 -10.58 0.11 9.78
N LEU A 155 -11.38 -0.48 10.69
CA LEU A 155 -10.89 -1.45 11.66
C LEU A 155 -11.65 -2.77 11.55
N GLY A 156 -10.91 -3.88 11.51
CA GLY A 156 -11.46 -5.23 11.46
C GLY A 156 -11.35 -5.92 10.11
N ALA A 157 -11.70 -7.20 10.08
CA ALA A 157 -11.60 -8.05 8.89
C ALA A 157 -12.92 -8.08 8.12
N PHE A 158 -13.15 -7.16 7.21
CA PHE A 158 -14.32 -7.12 6.33
C PHE A 158 -13.91 -6.74 4.90
#